data_e416ccc9c9db4548ec07051a8b3d9d4e
#
_entry.id   e416ccc9c9db4548ec07051a8b3d9d4e
#
_cell.length_a   1.000
_cell.length_b   1.000
_cell.length_c   1.000
_cell.angle_alpha   90.00
_cell.angle_beta   90.00
_cell.angle_gamma   90.00
#
_symmetry.space_group_name_H-M   'P 1'
#
loop_
_entity.id
_entity.type
_entity.pdbx_description
1 polymer ?
#
loop_
_entity_poly.entity_id
_entity_poly.type
_entity_poly.pdbx_seq_one_letter_code
_entity_poly.pdbx_strand_id
1 'polypeptide(L)'
;MKWNEKVLKLMEQKGVTQKALSKMSGIAESSISRYLHSDSAPRLDVIINFAKALDVETEYLLDEQDKSESAYTSIATAVARKGNELTAEEKNRLIALILGTGN
;
A
#
# COMPACT_ATOMS: atom_id res chain seq x y z
N MET A 1 10.36 -6.10 -8.90
CA MET A 1 10.28 -6.47 -7.48
C MET A 1 8.82 -6.60 -7.09
N LYS A 2 8.46 -7.69 -6.46
CA LYS A 2 7.08 -7.91 -6.03
C LYS A 2 6.71 -7.00 -4.86
N TRP A 3 5.42 -6.77 -4.68
CA TRP A 3 4.92 -5.91 -3.59
C TRP A 3 5.41 -6.38 -2.21
N ASN A 4 5.39 -7.68 -1.97
CA ASN A 4 5.80 -8.23 -0.67
C ASN A 4 7.29 -8.06 -0.42
N GLU A 5 8.11 -8.16 -1.44
CA GLU A 5 9.54 -7.88 -1.33
C GLU A 5 9.78 -6.42 -0.98
N LYS A 6 9.00 -5.52 -1.58
CA LYS A 6 9.08 -4.09 -1.26
C LYS A 6 8.69 -3.84 0.19
N VAL A 7 7.64 -4.49 0.69
CA VAL A 7 7.21 -4.36 2.08
C VAL A 7 8.29 -4.85 3.02
N LEU A 8 8.86 -6.03 2.76
CA LEU A 8 9.92 -6.58 3.58
C LEU A 8 11.14 -5.66 3.62
N LYS A 9 11.51 -5.11 2.49
CA LYS A 9 12.64 -4.19 2.42
C LYS A 9 12.38 -2.91 3.20
N LEU A 10 11.18 -2.36 3.10
CA LEU A 10 10.79 -1.18 3.87
C LEU A 10 10.80 -1.45 5.37
N MET A 11 10.30 -2.62 5.77
CA MET A 11 10.33 -3.01 7.18
C MET A 11 11.75 -3.07 7.71
N GLU A 12 12.66 -3.65 6.94
CA GLU A 12 14.06 -3.72 7.32
C GLU A 12 14.69 -2.33 7.42
N GLN A 13 14.45 -1.48 6.43
CA GLN A 13 15.00 -0.13 6.40
C GLN A 13 14.50 0.74 7.55
N LYS A 14 13.23 0.56 7.93
CA LYS A 14 12.58 1.37 8.96
C LYS A 14 12.63 0.72 10.34
N GLY A 15 13.17 -0.49 10.45
CA GLY A 15 13.22 -1.21 11.72
C GLY A 15 11.84 -1.62 12.22
N VAL A 16 10.91 -1.91 11.31
CA VAL A 16 9.53 -2.30 11.65
C VAL A 16 9.41 -3.81 11.64
N THR A 17 8.96 -4.39 12.76
CA THR A 17 8.68 -5.83 12.85
C THR A 17 7.27 -6.12 12.36
N GLN A 18 6.96 -7.42 12.14
CA GLN A 18 5.60 -7.82 11.79
C GLN A 18 4.61 -7.42 12.89
N LYS A 19 5.01 -7.55 14.13
CA LYS A 19 4.17 -7.16 15.26
C LYS A 19 3.87 -5.66 15.24
N ALA A 20 4.88 -4.84 14.99
CA ALA A 20 4.71 -3.40 14.87
C ALA A 20 3.83 -3.05 13.68
N LEU A 21 4.06 -3.69 12.54
CA LEU A 21 3.26 -3.46 11.35
C LEU A 21 1.79 -3.84 11.59
N SER A 22 1.55 -4.91 12.33
CA SER A 22 0.20 -5.31 12.72
C SER A 22 -0.52 -4.20 13.49
N LYS A 23 0.16 -3.62 14.47
CA LYS A 23 -0.41 -2.52 15.26
C LYS A 23 -0.66 -1.28 14.42
N MET A 24 0.26 -0.97 13.53
CA MET A 24 0.18 0.23 12.70
C MET A 24 -0.88 0.13 11.61
N SER A 25 -1.04 -1.06 11.04
CA SER A 25 -1.95 -1.28 9.90
C SER A 25 -3.33 -1.75 10.31
N GLY A 26 -3.47 -2.27 11.53
CA GLY A 26 -4.71 -2.89 11.96
C GLY A 26 -4.95 -4.29 11.38
N ILE A 27 -3.95 -4.89 10.76
CA ILE A 27 -4.03 -6.20 10.15
C ILE A 27 -3.41 -7.22 11.11
N ALA A 28 -4.07 -8.37 11.31
CA ALA A 28 -3.56 -9.39 12.21
C ALA A 28 -2.17 -9.87 11.78
N GLU A 29 -1.31 -10.11 12.75
CA GLU A 29 0.07 -10.53 12.49
C GLU A 29 0.14 -11.81 11.66
N SER A 30 -0.75 -12.76 11.93
CA SER A 30 -0.84 -14.01 11.15
C SER A 30 -1.18 -13.75 9.69
N SER A 31 -2.07 -12.78 9.45
CA SER A 31 -2.43 -12.39 8.09
C SER A 31 -1.26 -11.70 7.39
N ILE A 32 -0.53 -10.85 8.08
CA ILE A 32 0.66 -10.20 7.54
C ILE A 32 1.68 -11.24 7.11
N SER A 33 1.96 -12.21 7.97
CA SER A 33 2.91 -13.29 7.66
C SER A 33 2.47 -14.03 6.38
N ARG A 34 1.20 -14.35 6.28
CA ARG A 34 0.67 -15.03 5.10
C ARG A 34 0.81 -14.18 3.84
N TYR A 35 0.49 -12.90 3.91
CA TYR A 35 0.63 -12.00 2.76
C TYR A 35 2.09 -11.87 2.31
N LEU A 36 3.01 -11.75 3.25
CA LEU A 36 4.43 -11.56 2.92
C LEU A 36 5.07 -12.80 2.30
N HIS A 37 4.51 -13.99 2.56
CA HIS A 37 5.05 -15.25 2.04
C HIS A 37 4.20 -15.83 0.90
N SER A 38 3.18 -15.12 0.46
CA SER A 38 2.31 -15.57 -0.62
C SER A 38 2.78 -15.02 -1.96
N ASP A 39 2.62 -15.80 -3.01
CA ASP A 39 2.86 -15.33 -4.37
C ASP A 39 1.66 -14.56 -4.93
N SER A 40 0.53 -14.65 -4.27
CA SER A 40 -0.69 -13.96 -4.71
C SER A 40 -0.67 -12.51 -4.27
N ALA A 41 -1.12 -11.61 -5.15
CA ALA A 41 -1.28 -10.21 -4.79
C ALA A 41 -2.43 -10.10 -3.78
N PRO A 42 -2.26 -9.29 -2.71
CA PRO A 42 -3.36 -9.05 -1.77
C PRO A 42 -4.36 -8.09 -2.39
N ARG A 43 -5.47 -7.92 -1.70
CA ARG A 43 -6.46 -6.92 -2.10
C ARG A 43 -5.83 -5.53 -2.01
N LEU A 44 -6.35 -4.62 -2.82
CA LEU A 44 -5.82 -3.27 -2.87
C LEU A 44 -5.94 -2.54 -1.53
N ASP A 45 -7.01 -2.78 -0.77
CA ASP A 45 -7.18 -2.19 0.56
C ASP A 45 -6.07 -2.62 1.53
N VAL A 46 -5.59 -3.85 1.42
CA VAL A 46 -4.45 -4.33 2.22
C VAL A 46 -3.18 -3.57 1.84
N ILE A 47 -2.94 -3.39 0.56
CA ILE A 47 -1.78 -2.64 0.07
C ILE A 47 -1.83 -1.19 0.58
N ILE A 48 -2.99 -0.57 0.53
CA ILE A 48 -3.19 0.79 1.05
C ILE A 48 -2.86 0.86 2.54
N ASN A 49 -3.32 -0.11 3.32
CA ASN A 49 -3.04 -0.14 4.75
C ASN A 49 -1.56 -0.31 5.05
N PHE A 50 -0.87 -1.15 4.30
CA PHE A 50 0.57 -1.30 4.44
C PHE A 50 1.31 0.00 4.07
N ALA A 51 0.88 0.65 3.00
CA ALA A 51 1.50 1.90 2.56
C ALA A 51 1.35 2.99 3.62
N LYS A 52 0.17 3.10 4.21
CA LYS A 52 -0.07 4.06 5.31
C LYS A 52 0.80 3.75 6.52
N ALA A 53 0.86 2.49 6.90
CA ALA A 53 1.63 2.06 8.06
C ALA A 53 3.13 2.32 7.87
N LEU A 54 3.63 2.12 6.66
CA LEU A 54 5.04 2.31 6.34
C LEU A 54 5.37 3.72 5.86
N ASP A 55 4.37 4.60 5.80
CA ASP A 55 4.51 5.99 5.37
C ASP A 55 5.12 6.11 3.97
N VAL A 56 4.61 5.34 3.04
CA VAL A 56 4.99 5.39 1.64
C VAL A 56 3.74 5.53 0.77
N GLU A 57 3.94 5.92 -0.47
CA GLU A 57 2.85 6.00 -1.42
C GLU A 57 2.38 4.59 -1.82
N THR A 58 1.06 4.43 -1.95
CA THR A 58 0.48 3.16 -2.37
C THR A 58 1.05 2.72 -3.71
N GLU A 59 1.26 3.65 -4.64
CA GLU A 59 1.82 3.35 -5.95
C GLU A 59 3.18 2.65 -5.87
N TYR A 60 3.96 2.98 -4.86
CA TYR A 60 5.26 2.36 -4.66
C TYR A 60 5.14 0.86 -4.42
N LEU A 61 4.08 0.43 -3.73
CA LEU A 61 3.86 -0.97 -3.40
C LEU A 61 3.15 -1.76 -4.50
N LEU A 62 2.55 -1.08 -5.47
CA LEU A 62 1.85 -1.77 -6.56
C LEU A 62 2.85 -2.43 -7.51
N ASP A 63 2.55 -3.69 -7.86
CA ASP A 63 3.31 -4.39 -8.89
C ASP A 63 2.90 -3.89 -10.28
N GLU A 64 3.76 -4.10 -11.27
CA GLU A 64 3.44 -3.76 -12.64
C GLU A 64 2.14 -4.39 -13.12
N GLN A 65 1.85 -5.60 -12.65
CA GLN A 65 0.64 -6.32 -13.02
C GLN A 65 -0.61 -5.71 -12.40
N ASP A 66 -0.47 -5.04 -11.26
CA ASP A 66 -1.58 -4.40 -10.55
C ASP A 66 -1.87 -3.00 -11.08
N LYS A 67 -1.00 -2.47 -11.92
CA LYS A 67 -1.18 -1.21 -12.60
C LYS A 67 -2.06 -1.41 -13.82
N SER A 68 -3.20 -2.05 -13.62
CA SER A 68 -4.17 -2.27 -14.67
C SER A 68 -4.81 -0.94 -15.07
N GLU A 69 -5.22 -0.90 -16.31
CA GLU A 69 -5.51 0.33 -17.04
C GLU A 69 -6.43 1.32 -16.34
N SER A 70 -7.61 0.90 -15.92
CA SER A 70 -8.59 1.88 -15.44
C SER A 70 -8.31 2.36 -14.03
N ALA A 71 -8.05 1.44 -13.10
CA ALA A 71 -7.83 1.79 -11.70
C ALA A 71 -6.54 2.58 -11.54
N TYR A 72 -5.45 2.10 -12.14
CA TYR A 72 -4.17 2.78 -12.04
C TYR A 72 -4.20 4.17 -12.69
N THR A 73 -4.84 4.30 -13.85
CA THR A 73 -4.95 5.58 -14.53
C THR A 73 -5.71 6.58 -13.68
N SER A 74 -6.82 6.16 -13.07
CA SER A 74 -7.60 7.03 -12.19
C SER A 74 -6.79 7.50 -10.98
N ILE A 75 -6.04 6.59 -10.37
CA ILE A 75 -5.19 6.90 -9.24
C ILE A 75 -4.08 7.87 -9.66
N ALA A 76 -3.40 7.57 -10.74
CA ALA A 76 -2.30 8.41 -11.23
C ALA A 76 -2.78 9.81 -11.58
N THR A 77 -3.94 9.93 -12.22
CA THR A 77 -4.52 11.22 -12.57
C THR A 77 -4.84 12.04 -11.32
N ALA A 78 -5.49 11.42 -10.33
CA ALA A 78 -5.85 12.10 -9.10
C ALA A 78 -4.63 12.57 -8.31
N VAL A 79 -3.61 11.73 -8.22
CA VAL A 79 -2.37 12.06 -7.54
C VAL A 79 -1.61 13.16 -8.27
N ALA A 80 -1.57 13.10 -9.60
CA ALA A 80 -0.85 14.09 -10.41
C ALA A 80 -1.43 15.50 -10.25
N ARG A 81 -2.75 15.62 -10.10
CA ARG A 81 -3.42 16.92 -9.96
C ARG A 81 -3.00 17.67 -8.70
N LYS A 82 -2.71 16.96 -7.62
CA LYS A 82 -2.40 17.55 -6.32
C LYS A 82 -1.14 16.99 -5.69
N GLY A 83 -0.39 16.22 -6.45
CA GLY A 83 0.73 15.45 -5.92
C GLY A 83 1.81 16.26 -5.24
N ASN A 84 2.06 17.46 -5.72
CA ASN A 84 3.12 18.29 -5.17
C ASN A 84 2.78 18.91 -3.81
N GLU A 85 1.50 18.87 -3.44
CA GLU A 85 1.02 19.50 -2.22
C GLU A 85 0.62 18.48 -1.15
N LEU A 86 0.58 17.19 -1.51
CA LEU A 86 0.09 16.15 -0.63
C LEU A 86 1.23 15.33 -0.02
N THR A 87 1.05 14.99 1.25
CA THR A 87 1.91 13.99 1.90
C THR A 87 1.56 12.60 1.38
N ALA A 88 2.41 11.61 1.67
CA ALA A 88 2.13 10.22 1.30
C ALA A 88 0.81 9.75 1.93
N GLU A 89 0.57 10.10 3.19
CA GLU A 89 -0.68 9.75 3.86
C GLU A 89 -1.90 10.35 3.18
N GLU A 90 -1.81 11.61 2.78
CA GLU A 90 -2.90 12.29 2.09
C GLU A 90 -3.17 11.67 0.72
N LYS A 91 -2.11 11.33 -0.03
CA LYS A 91 -2.25 10.65 -1.31
C LYS A 91 -2.93 9.30 -1.15
N ASN A 92 -2.52 8.53 -0.15
CA ASN A 92 -3.11 7.22 0.10
C ASN A 92 -4.58 7.33 0.52
N ARG A 93 -4.92 8.35 1.29
CA ARG A 93 -6.31 8.62 1.66
C ARG A 93 -7.16 8.96 0.43
N LEU A 94 -6.62 9.77 -0.47
CA LEU A 94 -7.29 10.13 -1.71
C LEU A 94 -7.54 8.91 -2.59
N ILE A 95 -6.53 8.04 -2.72
CA ILE A 95 -6.64 6.80 -3.47
C ILE A 95 -7.75 5.93 -2.90
N ALA A 96 -7.83 5.80 -1.58
CA ALA A 96 -8.86 5.01 -0.92
C ALA A 96 -10.26 5.56 -1.22
N LEU A 97 -10.42 6.87 -1.23
CA LEU A 97 -11.70 7.51 -1.57
C LEU A 97 -12.12 7.24 -3.01
N ILE A 98 -11.17 7.33 -3.94
CA ILE A 98 -11.44 7.10 -5.37
C ILE A 98 -11.86 5.66 -5.61
N LEU A 99 -11.24 4.72 -4.93
CA LEU A 99 -11.50 3.31 -5.10
C LEU A 99 -12.71 2.82 -4.30
N GLY A 100 -13.25 3.66 -3.43
CA GLY A 100 -14.40 3.31 -2.62
C GLY A 100 -14.11 2.19 -1.61
N THR A 101 -12.90 2.07 -1.14
CA THR A 101 -12.49 0.99 -0.25
C THR A 101 -13.03 1.14 1.18
N GLY A 102 -13.72 2.21 1.47
CA GLY A 102 -14.35 2.41 2.77
C GLY A 102 -15.72 1.74 2.91
N ASN A 103 -16.15 1.06 1.91
CA ASN A 103 -17.45 0.39 1.93
C ASN A 103 -17.41 -0.91 2.69
#